data_bacc562615b4d1893a5935b76a77ba9d
#
_entry.id   bacc562615b4d1893a5935b76a77ba9d
#
_cell.length_a   1.000
_cell.length_b   1.000
_cell.length_c   1.000
_cell.angle_alpha   90.00
_cell.angle_beta   90.00
_cell.angle_gamma   90.00
#
_symmetry.space_group_name_H-M   'P 1'
#
loop_
_entity.id
_entity.type
_entity.pdbx_description
1 polymer ?
#
loop_
_entity_poly.entity_id
_entity_poly.type
_entity_poly.pdbx_seq_one_letter_code
_entity_poly.pdbx_strand_id
1 'polypeptide(L)'
;MIVNRFSAQFLSMTLAAFVAVLFVAIPAHAQDAATIYAQQCTSCHGAKGKGDGPAGQYLNPKPSDFAVSLKGKSDDWIAKAITGGGSAVGESPVMPPFASLTGDQVKALVDYVKHLGS
;
A
#
# COMPACT_ATOMS: atom_id res chain seq x y z
N MET A 1 -48.40 -64.22 -3.44
CA MET A 1 -48.91 -62.91 -3.79
C MET A 1 -47.81 -61.91 -3.58
N ILE A 2 -47.26 -61.45 -4.63
CA ILE A 2 -46.01 -60.73 -4.64
C ILE A 2 -46.36 -59.25 -4.79
N VAL A 3 -46.03 -58.46 -3.80
CA VAL A 3 -46.22 -57.00 -3.82
C VAL A 3 -44.95 -56.36 -4.32
N ASN A 4 -44.98 -55.89 -5.53
CA ASN A 4 -43.87 -55.21 -6.16
C ASN A 4 -43.80 -53.77 -5.65
N ARG A 5 -42.80 -53.50 -4.85
CA ARG A 5 -42.48 -52.14 -4.36
C ARG A 5 -41.56 -51.45 -5.35
N PHE A 6 -42.13 -50.66 -6.26
CA PHE A 6 -41.33 -49.74 -7.06
C PHE A 6 -40.90 -48.54 -6.17
N SER A 7 -39.67 -48.59 -5.75
CA SER A 7 -39.02 -47.45 -5.12
C SER A 7 -38.78 -46.37 -6.17
N ALA A 8 -39.56 -45.32 -6.12
CA ALA A 8 -39.26 -44.10 -6.84
C ALA A 8 -38.08 -43.41 -6.17
N GLN A 9 -36.92 -43.56 -6.78
CA GLN A 9 -35.77 -42.77 -6.38
C GLN A 9 -35.93 -41.35 -6.97
N PHE A 10 -36.34 -40.44 -6.14
CA PHE A 10 -36.26 -39.03 -6.48
C PHE A 10 -34.79 -38.61 -6.53
N LEU A 11 -34.30 -38.46 -7.73
CA LEU A 11 -32.99 -37.92 -8.03
C LEU A 11 -33.01 -36.42 -7.68
N SER A 12 -32.64 -36.08 -6.46
CA SER A 12 -32.49 -34.71 -6.04
C SER A 12 -31.21 -34.15 -6.64
N MET A 13 -31.34 -33.49 -7.77
CA MET A 13 -30.26 -32.67 -8.34
C MET A 13 -30.12 -31.42 -7.50
N THR A 14 -29.28 -31.48 -6.50
CA THR A 14 -28.76 -30.27 -5.83
C THR A 14 -27.82 -29.57 -6.76
N LEU A 15 -28.31 -28.51 -7.40
CA LEU A 15 -27.52 -27.57 -8.17
C LEU A 15 -26.66 -26.76 -7.17
N ALA A 16 -25.46 -27.26 -6.91
CA ALA A 16 -24.47 -26.51 -6.14
C ALA A 16 -24.00 -25.33 -6.99
N ALA A 17 -24.56 -24.16 -6.75
CA ALA A 17 -24.06 -22.92 -7.32
C ALA A 17 -22.68 -22.64 -6.71
N PHE A 18 -21.61 -22.93 -7.45
CA PHE A 18 -20.25 -22.51 -7.13
C PHE A 18 -20.19 -20.99 -7.35
N VAL A 19 -20.35 -20.24 -6.27
CA VAL A 19 -19.99 -18.83 -6.27
C VAL A 19 -18.47 -18.77 -6.26
N ALA A 20 -17.87 -18.58 -7.40
CA ALA A 20 -16.45 -18.31 -7.54
C ALA A 20 -16.19 -16.89 -6.98
N VAL A 21 -15.81 -16.82 -5.71
CA VAL A 21 -15.31 -15.59 -5.12
C VAL A 21 -13.94 -15.34 -5.75
N LEU A 22 -13.87 -14.39 -6.66
CA LEU A 22 -12.61 -13.89 -7.21
C LEU A 22 -11.85 -13.18 -6.08
N PHE A 23 -10.96 -13.91 -5.40
CA PHE A 23 -9.97 -13.32 -4.53
C PHE A 23 -8.98 -12.55 -5.42
N VAL A 24 -9.14 -11.24 -5.48
CA VAL A 24 -8.10 -10.36 -6.02
C VAL A 24 -6.94 -10.40 -5.03
N ALA A 25 -5.92 -11.18 -5.36
CA ALA A 25 -4.69 -11.21 -4.57
C ALA A 25 -3.97 -9.86 -4.73
N ILE A 26 -4.03 -9.03 -3.70
CA ILE A 26 -3.20 -7.82 -3.62
C ILE A 26 -1.76 -8.31 -3.44
N PRO A 27 -0.79 -7.87 -4.26
CA PRO A 27 0.58 -8.30 -4.12
C PRO A 27 1.09 -7.95 -2.71
N ALA A 28 1.73 -8.91 -2.05
CA ALA A 28 2.21 -8.79 -0.66
C ALA A 28 3.07 -7.53 -0.43
N HIS A 29 3.85 -7.13 -1.43
CA HIS A 29 4.68 -5.91 -1.39
C HIS A 29 3.88 -4.61 -1.30
N ALA A 30 2.70 -4.53 -1.93
CA ALA A 30 1.85 -3.35 -1.84
C ALA A 30 1.19 -3.21 -0.46
N GLN A 31 0.85 -4.32 0.18
CA GLN A 31 0.35 -4.33 1.57
C GLN A 31 1.45 -3.90 2.55
N ASP A 32 2.68 -4.36 2.32
CA ASP A 32 3.84 -3.98 3.13
C ASP A 32 4.11 -2.47 3.03
N ALA A 33 4.12 -1.90 1.84
CA ALA A 33 4.35 -0.47 1.63
C ALA A 33 3.28 0.39 2.31
N ALA A 34 2.01 0.04 2.20
CA ALA A 34 0.93 0.76 2.87
C ALA A 34 1.06 0.69 4.39
N THR A 35 1.44 -0.46 4.94
CA THR A 35 1.66 -0.65 6.37
C THR A 35 2.86 0.15 6.87
N ILE A 36 3.99 0.10 6.16
CA ILE A 36 5.19 0.87 6.50
C ILE A 36 4.88 2.37 6.45
N TYR A 37 4.20 2.82 5.39
CA TYR A 37 3.82 4.22 5.24
C TYR A 37 2.91 4.68 6.39
N ALA A 38 1.90 3.89 6.73
CA ALA A 38 0.98 4.21 7.82
C ALA A 38 1.70 4.34 9.18
N GLN A 39 2.70 3.51 9.43
CA GLN A 39 3.42 3.47 10.71
C GLN A 39 4.54 4.52 10.80
N GLN A 40 5.23 4.81 9.70
CA GLN A 40 6.48 5.56 9.73
C GLN A 40 6.43 6.92 9.00
N CYS A 41 5.47 7.13 8.12
CA CYS A 41 5.45 8.30 7.23
C CYS A 41 4.23 9.22 7.46
N THR A 42 3.07 8.62 7.77
CA THR A 42 1.78 9.32 7.85
C THR A 42 1.76 10.43 8.89
N SER A 43 2.49 10.28 10.00
CA SER A 43 2.51 11.31 11.06
C SER A 43 2.98 12.68 10.57
N CYS A 44 3.86 12.70 9.56
CA CYS A 44 4.36 13.93 8.94
C CYS A 44 3.70 14.19 7.59
N HIS A 45 3.68 13.18 6.69
CA HIS A 45 3.23 13.35 5.31
C HIS A 45 1.72 13.29 5.12
N GLY A 46 0.97 12.82 6.12
CA GLY A 46 -0.48 12.61 6.01
C GLY A 46 -0.86 11.33 5.28
N ALA A 47 -2.08 10.85 5.48
CA ALA A 47 -2.56 9.58 4.90
C ALA A 47 -2.61 9.60 3.37
N LYS A 48 -2.69 10.78 2.76
CA LYS A 48 -2.76 10.98 1.30
C LYS A 48 -1.50 11.67 0.74
N GLY A 49 -0.43 11.75 1.52
CA GLY A 49 0.82 12.39 1.09
C GLY A 49 0.74 13.89 0.87
N LYS A 50 -0.20 14.59 1.51
CA LYS A 50 -0.42 16.03 1.35
C LYS A 50 0.42 16.91 2.28
N GLY A 51 1.28 16.31 3.11
CA GLY A 51 2.05 17.04 4.11
C GLY A 51 1.23 17.52 5.30
N ASP A 52 0.02 17.02 5.46
CA ASP A 52 -0.96 17.43 6.48
C ASP A 52 -1.01 16.50 7.70
N GLY A 53 0.02 15.69 7.89
CA GLY A 53 0.14 14.83 9.07
C GLY A 53 0.20 15.65 10.35
N PRO A 54 -0.32 15.10 11.48
CA PRO A 54 -0.42 15.84 12.74
C PRO A 54 0.94 16.37 13.25
N ALA A 55 2.02 15.59 13.11
CA ALA A 55 3.36 16.03 13.45
C ALA A 55 3.94 17.02 12.43
N GLY A 56 3.59 16.86 11.16
CA GLY A 56 4.04 17.73 10.07
C GLY A 56 3.66 19.19 10.26
N GLN A 57 2.55 19.47 10.95
CA GLN A 57 2.08 20.83 11.22
C GLN A 57 3.06 21.68 12.04
N TYR A 58 3.89 21.03 12.86
CA TYR A 58 4.84 21.68 13.76
C TYR A 58 6.26 21.73 13.18
N LEU A 59 6.48 21.18 11.99
CA LEU A 59 7.80 21.18 11.35
C LEU A 59 8.03 22.46 10.54
N ASN A 60 9.30 22.85 10.43
CA ASN A 60 9.73 23.96 9.59
C ASN A 60 11.01 23.56 8.81
N PRO A 61 10.94 23.39 7.49
CA PRO A 61 9.74 23.48 6.66
C PRO A 61 8.76 22.33 6.91
N LYS A 62 7.48 22.57 6.64
CA LYS A 62 6.46 21.51 6.64
C LYS A 62 6.71 20.53 5.49
N PRO A 63 6.32 19.24 5.65
CA PRO A 63 6.35 18.30 4.54
C PRO A 63 5.52 18.81 3.37
N SER A 64 6.02 18.61 2.15
CA SER A 64 5.34 19.02 0.92
C SER A 64 4.24 18.03 0.53
N ASP A 65 3.30 18.48 -0.28
CA ASP A 65 2.34 17.62 -0.97
C ASP A 65 3.09 16.83 -2.06
N PHE A 66 2.95 15.50 -2.08
CA PHE A 66 3.59 14.62 -3.05
C PHE A 66 3.14 14.90 -4.48
N ALA A 67 1.91 15.33 -4.70
CA ALA A 67 1.43 15.71 -6.03
C ALA A 67 2.24 16.87 -6.65
N VAL A 68 2.90 17.66 -5.81
CA VAL A 68 3.77 18.77 -6.23
C VAL A 68 5.24 18.37 -6.16
N SER A 69 5.68 17.86 -5.02
CA SER A 69 7.11 17.65 -4.73
C SER A 69 7.72 16.46 -5.46
N LEU A 70 6.94 15.43 -5.82
CA LEU A 70 7.44 14.27 -6.55
C LEU A 70 7.32 14.43 -8.07
N LYS A 71 6.71 15.50 -8.56
CA LYS A 71 6.57 15.72 -9.99
C LYS A 71 7.94 15.84 -10.67
N GLY A 72 8.19 14.94 -11.63
CA GLY A 72 9.47 14.89 -12.35
C GLY A 72 10.65 14.29 -11.57
N LYS A 73 10.43 13.81 -10.35
CA LYS A 73 11.47 13.09 -9.60
C LYS A 73 11.58 11.65 -10.08
N SER A 74 12.82 11.16 -10.19
CA SER A 74 13.08 9.75 -10.52
C SER A 74 12.81 8.83 -9.32
N ASP A 75 12.60 7.56 -9.60
CA ASP A 75 12.45 6.54 -8.56
C ASP A 75 13.69 6.45 -7.66
N ASP A 76 14.89 6.58 -8.25
CA ASP A 76 16.16 6.59 -7.52
C ASP A 76 16.26 7.79 -6.57
N TRP A 77 15.79 8.96 -7.01
CA TRP A 77 15.77 10.14 -6.16
C TRP A 77 14.84 9.92 -4.94
N ILE A 78 13.64 9.36 -5.17
CA ILE A 78 12.68 9.08 -4.11
C ILE A 78 13.22 8.00 -3.16
N ALA A 79 13.81 6.92 -3.71
CA ALA A 79 14.45 5.86 -2.93
C ALA A 79 15.56 6.42 -2.04
N LYS A 80 16.39 7.31 -2.57
CA LYS A 80 17.47 7.97 -1.84
C LYS A 80 16.95 8.91 -0.75
N ALA A 81 15.85 9.62 -1.00
CA ALA A 81 15.17 10.44 0.01
C ALA A 81 14.62 9.60 1.16
N ILE A 82 14.05 8.44 0.86
CA ILE A 82 13.55 7.51 1.88
C ILE A 82 14.70 6.92 2.70
N THR A 83 15.70 6.35 2.06
CA THR A 83 16.78 5.61 2.75
C THR A 83 17.78 6.53 3.46
N GLY A 84 18.07 7.67 2.86
CA GLY A 84 19.08 8.62 3.35
C GLY A 84 18.52 9.86 4.05
N GLY A 85 17.20 9.98 4.09
CA GLY A 85 16.54 11.19 4.60
C GLY A 85 16.59 12.37 3.63
N GLY A 86 15.95 13.47 4.00
CA GLY A 86 15.87 14.65 3.15
C GLY A 86 17.24 15.24 2.78
N SER A 87 18.18 15.25 3.69
CA SER A 87 19.55 15.75 3.42
C SER A 87 20.27 15.02 2.31
N ALA A 88 19.99 13.74 2.09
CA ALA A 88 20.63 12.93 1.06
C ALA A 88 20.27 13.37 -0.37
N VAL A 89 19.20 14.12 -0.52
CA VAL A 89 18.69 14.63 -1.80
C VAL A 89 18.64 16.17 -1.86
N GLY A 90 19.29 16.84 -0.88
CA GLY A 90 19.32 18.30 -0.81
C GLY A 90 18.04 18.95 -0.28
N GLU A 91 17.20 18.17 0.37
CA GLU A 91 15.97 18.63 1.02
C GLU A 91 16.16 18.79 2.53
N SER A 92 15.08 19.07 3.26
CA SER A 92 15.13 19.32 4.69
C SER A 92 15.69 18.14 5.50
N PRO A 93 16.64 18.39 6.44
CA PRO A 93 17.15 17.35 7.33
C PRO A 93 16.13 16.87 8.37
N VAL A 94 14.98 17.51 8.45
CA VAL A 94 13.88 17.12 9.34
C VAL A 94 13.29 15.76 8.95
N MET A 95 13.31 15.41 7.65
CA MET A 95 12.97 14.06 7.20
C MET A 95 14.11 13.10 7.56
N PRO A 96 13.91 12.13 8.47
CA PRO A 96 14.94 11.22 8.90
C PRO A 96 15.23 10.13 7.85
N PRO A 97 16.40 9.48 7.90
CA PRO A 97 16.70 8.33 7.07
C PRO A 97 16.00 7.06 7.58
N PHE A 98 15.51 6.25 6.65
CA PHE A 98 14.94 4.91 6.91
C PHE A 98 15.84 3.82 6.35
N ALA A 99 17.10 3.82 6.79
CA ALA A 99 18.17 2.95 6.27
C ALA A 99 17.97 1.45 6.58
N SER A 100 17.08 1.09 7.50
CA SER A 100 16.78 -0.30 7.86
C SER A 100 15.80 -1.00 6.91
N LEU A 101 15.17 -0.27 6.00
CA LEU A 101 14.26 -0.83 5.01
C LEU A 101 15.04 -1.67 3.98
N THR A 102 14.48 -2.82 3.61
CA THR A 102 15.05 -3.64 2.53
C THR A 102 14.85 -2.97 1.18
N GLY A 103 15.63 -3.36 0.17
CA GLY A 103 15.50 -2.84 -1.19
C GLY A 103 14.09 -3.03 -1.78
N ASP A 104 13.46 -4.17 -1.50
CA ASP A 104 12.10 -4.47 -1.95
C ASP A 104 11.07 -3.57 -1.25
N GLN A 105 11.22 -3.31 0.04
CA GLN A 105 10.38 -2.39 0.78
C GLN A 105 10.51 -0.96 0.28
N VAL A 106 11.74 -0.52 0.00
CA VAL A 106 12.00 0.82 -0.56
C VAL A 106 11.35 0.94 -1.93
N LYS A 107 11.52 -0.05 -2.81
CA LYS A 107 10.91 -0.06 -4.13
C LYS A 107 9.38 0.02 -4.04
N ALA A 108 8.78 -0.78 -3.18
CA ALA A 108 7.33 -0.76 -2.96
C ALA A 108 6.84 0.58 -2.40
N LEU A 109 7.62 1.22 -1.50
CA LEU A 109 7.32 2.55 -0.99
C LEU A 109 7.42 3.63 -2.06
N VAL A 110 8.41 3.57 -2.96
CA VAL A 110 8.53 4.50 -4.10
C VAL A 110 7.27 4.46 -4.93
N ASP A 111 6.81 3.26 -5.32
CA ASP A 111 5.58 3.08 -6.08
C ASP A 111 4.36 3.61 -5.32
N TYR A 112 4.28 3.33 -4.02
CA TYR A 112 3.19 3.75 -3.17
C TYR A 112 3.08 5.28 -3.03
N VAL A 113 4.18 5.97 -2.73
CA VAL A 113 4.17 7.45 -2.57
C VAL A 113 3.92 8.17 -3.88
N LYS A 114 4.38 7.61 -5.01
CA LYS A 114 4.03 8.12 -6.35
C LYS A 114 2.54 8.01 -6.62
N HIS A 115 1.93 6.88 -6.22
CA HIS A 115 0.49 6.71 -6.34
C HIS A 115 -0.29 7.70 -5.48
N LEU A 116 0.18 8.00 -4.27
CA LEU A 116 -0.44 9.04 -3.44
C LEU A 116 -0.32 10.45 -4.04
N GLY A 117 0.72 10.69 -4.83
CA GLY A 117 0.98 11.95 -5.52
C GLY A 117 0.36 12.07 -6.93
N SER A 118 -0.41 11.06 -7.35
CA SER A 118 -1.00 11.02 -8.71
C SER A 118 -2.43 11.55 -8.76
#